data_ccbc4c3e8f2324318e3280de647dc968
#
_entry.id   ccbc4c3e8f2324318e3280de647dc968
#
_cell.length_a   1.000
_cell.length_b   1.000
_cell.length_c   1.000
_cell.angle_alpha   90.00
_cell.angle_beta   90.00
_cell.angle_gamma   90.00
#
_symmetry.space_group_name_H-M   'P 1'
#
loop_
_entity.id
_entity.type
_entity.pdbx_description
1 polymer ?
#
loop_
_entity_poly.entity_id
_entity_poly.type
_entity_poly.pdbx_seq_one_letter_code
_entity_poly.pdbx_strand_id
1 'polypeptide(L)'
;MTGVTTMQMDEGLDTGDMLLKAEITIDKKETGGSLHDKLATAGAKLCVKTLEALQNKTVTPIPQEKIETFYAKMLDKELGNIDWNKKGIEIERLIRGLTPWPSAYTNWNGKVMKIWDAQVVEGTSDKPAGTIVKVDKEAFYVQTGKNLLKICEVQIPGKKRMDAGAFLRGYQVNAGEILQKN
;
A
#
# COMPACT_ATOMS: atom_id res chain seq x y z
N MET A 1 -9.14 -1.75 -11.19
CA MET A 1 -8.31 -2.22 -12.33
C MET A 1 -7.09 -1.31 -12.44
N THR A 2 -5.98 -1.80 -12.97
CA THR A 2 -4.75 -1.10 -13.33
C THR A 2 -4.19 -1.76 -14.59
N GLY A 3 -2.98 -1.41 -15.02
CA GLY A 3 -2.38 -2.07 -16.18
C GLY A 3 -0.99 -1.56 -16.53
N VAL A 4 -0.49 -2.05 -17.65
CA VAL A 4 0.75 -1.60 -18.27
C VAL A 4 0.41 -1.05 -19.65
N THR A 5 1.02 0.06 -20.00
CA THR A 5 0.92 0.67 -21.33
C THR A 5 2.33 0.76 -21.92
N THR A 6 2.51 0.30 -23.15
CA THR A 6 3.69 0.64 -23.94
C THR A 6 3.42 1.93 -24.69
N MET A 7 4.43 2.79 -24.81
CA MET A 7 4.28 4.07 -25.52
C MET A 7 5.49 4.34 -26.42
N GLN A 8 5.30 5.19 -27.41
CA GLN A 8 6.39 5.77 -28.17
C GLN A 8 7.01 6.90 -27.35
N MET A 9 8.29 6.80 -27.01
CA MET A 9 8.96 7.87 -26.26
C MET A 9 9.02 9.16 -27.09
N ASP A 10 8.79 10.26 -26.42
CA ASP A 10 9.03 11.61 -26.90
C ASP A 10 9.97 12.39 -25.96
N GLU A 11 10.04 13.70 -26.07
CA GLU A 11 10.91 14.55 -25.23
C GLU A 11 10.35 14.82 -23.83
N GLY A 12 9.06 14.51 -23.60
CA GLY A 12 8.38 14.70 -22.31
C GLY A 12 8.49 13.47 -21.40
N LEU A 13 8.10 13.63 -20.13
CA LEU A 13 8.02 12.56 -19.18
C LEU A 13 6.65 11.87 -19.30
N ASP A 14 6.67 10.63 -19.81
CA ASP A 14 5.48 9.78 -20.00
C ASP A 14 4.38 10.44 -20.86
N THR A 15 4.74 11.26 -21.84
CA THR A 15 3.81 12.03 -22.69
C THR A 15 3.61 11.45 -24.08
N GLY A 16 4.41 10.48 -24.47
CA GLY A 16 4.37 9.91 -25.81
C GLY A 16 3.09 9.10 -26.11
N ASP A 17 2.85 8.88 -27.39
CA ASP A 17 1.66 8.16 -27.85
C ASP A 17 1.60 6.73 -27.32
N MET A 18 0.42 6.31 -26.85
CA MET A 18 0.17 4.96 -26.40
C MET A 18 0.13 3.98 -27.57
N LEU A 19 0.81 2.84 -27.43
CA LEU A 19 0.88 1.78 -28.44
C LEU A 19 -0.06 0.62 -28.08
N LEU A 20 0.23 -0.12 -27.05
CA LEU A 20 -0.61 -1.23 -26.57
C LEU A 20 -0.84 -1.13 -25.07
N LYS A 21 -1.92 -1.74 -24.60
CA LYS A 21 -2.29 -1.79 -23.16
C LYS A 21 -2.57 -3.23 -22.73
N ALA A 22 -2.24 -3.54 -21.49
CA ALA A 22 -2.65 -4.76 -20.80
C ALA A 22 -3.28 -4.41 -19.46
N GLU A 23 -4.53 -4.81 -19.27
CA GLU A 23 -5.27 -4.54 -18.02
C GLU A 23 -5.09 -5.66 -17.02
N ILE A 24 -5.03 -5.30 -15.74
CA ILE A 24 -4.86 -6.22 -14.60
C ILE A 24 -5.85 -5.85 -13.51
N THR A 25 -6.54 -6.85 -12.99
CA THR A 25 -7.41 -6.69 -11.83
C THR A 25 -6.57 -6.62 -10.54
N ILE A 26 -6.86 -5.63 -9.71
CA ILE A 26 -6.29 -5.51 -8.37
C ILE A 26 -7.19 -6.32 -7.41
N ASP A 27 -6.64 -7.34 -6.79
CA ASP A 27 -7.35 -8.19 -5.84
C ASP A 27 -7.60 -7.46 -4.50
N LYS A 28 -8.62 -7.91 -3.75
CA LYS A 28 -8.97 -7.28 -2.46
C LYS A 28 -7.82 -7.27 -1.44
N LYS A 29 -6.95 -8.29 -1.49
CA LYS A 29 -5.77 -8.41 -0.62
C LYS A 29 -4.45 -8.13 -1.35
N GLU A 30 -4.52 -7.51 -2.53
CA GLU A 30 -3.32 -7.16 -3.30
C GLU A 30 -2.40 -6.25 -2.49
N THR A 31 -1.11 -6.54 -2.50
CA THR A 31 -0.07 -5.66 -1.95
C THR A 31 0.69 -4.95 -3.06
N GLY A 32 1.43 -3.90 -2.72
CA GLY A 32 2.31 -3.23 -3.69
C GLY A 32 3.29 -4.21 -4.35
N GLY A 33 3.87 -5.13 -3.57
CA GLY A 33 4.80 -6.14 -4.10
C GLY A 33 4.14 -7.15 -5.02
N SER A 34 3.00 -7.74 -4.60
CA SER A 34 2.32 -8.73 -5.46
C SER A 34 1.79 -8.12 -6.75
N LEU A 35 1.32 -6.86 -6.70
CA LEU A 35 0.89 -6.14 -7.88
C LEU A 35 2.07 -5.82 -8.82
N HIS A 36 3.22 -5.42 -8.25
CA HIS A 36 4.46 -5.19 -9.01
C HIS A 36 4.83 -6.44 -9.83
N ASP A 37 4.82 -7.63 -9.23
CA ASP A 37 5.19 -8.87 -9.91
C ASP A 37 4.20 -9.23 -11.05
N LYS A 38 2.91 -9.01 -10.82
CA LYS A 38 1.87 -9.16 -11.86
C LYS A 38 2.10 -8.18 -13.02
N LEU A 39 2.37 -6.92 -12.72
CA LEU A 39 2.62 -5.88 -13.72
C LEU A 39 3.91 -6.14 -14.49
N ALA A 40 4.99 -6.57 -13.83
CA ALA A 40 6.24 -6.93 -14.48
C ALA A 40 6.05 -8.07 -15.48
N THR A 41 5.32 -9.12 -15.09
CA THR A 41 5.01 -10.25 -15.96
C THR A 41 4.17 -9.83 -17.18
N ALA A 42 3.15 -9.00 -16.96
CA ALA A 42 2.31 -8.51 -18.04
C ALA A 42 3.05 -7.56 -18.97
N GLY A 43 3.89 -6.68 -18.39
CA GLY A 43 4.71 -5.73 -19.14
C GLY A 43 5.72 -6.42 -20.05
N ALA A 44 6.39 -7.47 -19.58
CA ALA A 44 7.31 -8.25 -20.40
C ALA A 44 6.61 -8.84 -21.63
N LYS A 45 5.44 -9.45 -21.42
CA LYS A 45 4.64 -10.01 -22.54
C LYS A 45 4.13 -8.92 -23.48
N LEU A 46 3.69 -7.78 -22.94
CA LEU A 46 3.20 -6.67 -23.74
C LEU A 46 4.32 -6.04 -24.56
N CYS A 47 5.53 -5.93 -24.01
CA CYS A 47 6.70 -5.41 -24.71
C CYS A 47 7.01 -6.23 -25.96
N VAL A 48 7.07 -7.55 -25.87
CA VAL A 48 7.30 -8.45 -27.03
C VAL A 48 6.23 -8.23 -28.11
N LYS A 49 4.95 -8.24 -27.71
CA LYS A 49 3.84 -7.99 -28.63
C LYS A 49 3.92 -6.63 -29.31
N THR A 50 4.34 -5.60 -28.58
CA THR A 50 4.50 -4.26 -29.12
C THR A 50 5.59 -4.21 -30.17
N LEU A 51 6.75 -4.85 -29.91
CA LEU A 51 7.86 -4.90 -30.87
C LEU A 51 7.45 -5.64 -32.16
N GLU A 52 6.76 -6.78 -32.03
CA GLU A 52 6.20 -7.51 -33.19
C GLU A 52 5.21 -6.66 -33.99
N ALA A 53 4.31 -5.93 -33.30
CA ALA A 53 3.33 -5.07 -33.96
C ALA A 53 3.99 -3.87 -34.65
N LEU A 54 5.02 -3.28 -34.06
CA LEU A 54 5.82 -2.23 -34.69
C LEU A 54 6.55 -2.72 -35.94
N GLN A 55 7.21 -3.90 -35.85
CA GLN A 55 7.89 -4.52 -36.99
C GLN A 55 6.93 -4.80 -38.14
N ASN A 56 5.74 -5.30 -37.83
CA ASN A 56 4.71 -5.62 -38.82
C ASN A 56 3.87 -4.40 -39.27
N LYS A 57 4.12 -3.22 -38.69
CA LYS A 57 3.37 -1.97 -38.94
C LYS A 57 1.86 -2.13 -38.68
N THR A 58 1.49 -2.90 -37.67
CA THR A 58 0.09 -3.20 -37.31
C THR A 58 -0.40 -2.39 -36.11
N VAL A 59 0.47 -1.65 -35.41
CA VAL A 59 0.11 -0.78 -34.30
C VAL A 59 -0.17 0.64 -34.81
N THR A 60 -1.26 1.22 -34.30
CA THR A 60 -1.59 2.65 -34.52
C THR A 60 -1.34 3.39 -33.22
N PRO A 61 -0.40 4.35 -33.18
CA PRO A 61 -0.19 5.18 -32.00
C PRO A 61 -1.45 5.98 -31.64
N ILE A 62 -1.77 6.06 -30.37
CA ILE A 62 -2.93 6.81 -29.86
C ILE A 62 -2.42 7.93 -28.96
N PRO A 63 -2.61 9.21 -29.33
CA PRO A 63 -2.22 10.32 -28.50
C PRO A 63 -2.83 10.23 -27.09
N GLN A 64 -2.06 10.61 -26.08
CA GLN A 64 -2.57 10.72 -24.73
C GLN A 64 -3.46 11.97 -24.62
N GLU A 65 -4.63 11.82 -24.01
CA GLU A 65 -5.48 12.97 -23.73
C GLU A 65 -4.81 13.88 -22.70
N LYS A 66 -4.94 15.19 -22.89
CA LYS A 66 -4.48 16.19 -21.92
C LYS A 66 -5.44 16.24 -20.71
N ILE A 67 -5.48 15.19 -19.92
CA ILE A 67 -6.25 15.13 -18.70
C ILE A 67 -5.35 15.59 -17.55
N GLU A 68 -5.84 16.51 -16.71
CA GLU A 68 -5.17 16.81 -15.45
C GLU A 68 -5.17 15.55 -14.58
N THR A 69 -4.00 14.96 -14.42
CA THR A 69 -3.79 13.80 -13.54
C THR A 69 -2.77 14.12 -12.47
N PHE A 70 -2.82 13.38 -11.37
CA PHE A 70 -1.83 13.52 -10.32
C PHE A 70 -0.52 12.86 -10.77
N TYR A 71 0.57 13.61 -10.68
CA TYR A 71 1.89 13.04 -10.85
C TYR A 71 2.21 12.08 -9.70
N ALA A 72 2.44 10.82 -10.03
CA ALA A 72 2.83 9.79 -9.08
C ALA A 72 4.30 9.94 -8.69
N LYS A 73 4.58 10.64 -7.58
CA LYS A 73 5.94 10.81 -7.05
C LYS A 73 6.57 9.48 -6.66
N MET A 74 7.89 9.42 -6.67
CA MET A 74 8.62 8.29 -6.10
C MET A 74 8.21 8.06 -4.65
N LEU A 75 8.07 6.77 -4.29
CA LEU A 75 7.81 6.38 -2.90
C LEU A 75 9.02 6.74 -2.03
N ASP A 76 8.77 7.25 -0.85
CA ASP A 76 9.77 7.50 0.18
C ASP A 76 9.36 6.88 1.51
N LYS A 77 10.27 6.91 2.50
CA LYS A 77 9.99 6.30 3.81
C LYS A 77 8.96 7.09 4.62
N GLU A 78 8.86 8.40 4.41
CA GLU A 78 7.93 9.25 5.16
C GLU A 78 6.47 8.96 4.81
N LEU A 79 6.22 8.53 3.58
CA LEU A 79 4.90 8.10 3.14
C LEU A 79 4.34 6.96 4.02
N GLY A 80 5.21 6.12 4.59
CA GLY A 80 4.83 5.03 5.48
C GLY A 80 4.42 5.46 6.90
N ASN A 81 4.63 6.70 7.27
CA ASN A 81 4.30 7.21 8.61
C ASN A 81 2.78 7.35 8.79
N ILE A 82 2.17 6.44 9.53
CA ILE A 82 0.72 6.33 9.64
C ILE A 82 0.13 7.57 10.31
N ASP A 83 -0.79 8.23 9.62
CA ASP A 83 -1.68 9.23 10.18
C ASP A 83 -2.99 8.56 10.65
N TRP A 84 -3.11 8.34 11.95
CA TRP A 84 -4.26 7.68 12.56
C TRP A 84 -5.57 8.47 12.42
N ASN A 85 -5.53 9.77 12.10
CA ASN A 85 -6.73 10.56 11.82
C ASN A 85 -7.40 10.23 10.48
N LYS A 86 -6.71 9.49 9.61
CA LYS A 86 -7.29 8.97 8.38
C LYS A 86 -8.32 7.87 8.70
N LYS A 87 -9.19 7.59 7.72
CA LYS A 87 -10.14 6.47 7.85
C LYS A 87 -9.42 5.14 7.89
N GLY A 88 -9.93 4.17 8.64
CA GLY A 88 -9.33 2.84 8.74
C GLY A 88 -9.06 2.18 7.39
N ILE A 89 -9.97 2.36 6.42
CA ILE A 89 -9.78 1.82 5.06
C ILE A 89 -8.63 2.51 4.30
N GLU A 90 -8.36 3.78 4.54
CA GLU A 90 -7.24 4.48 3.91
C GLU A 90 -5.92 4.00 4.49
N ILE A 91 -5.87 3.78 5.82
CA ILE A 91 -4.69 3.23 6.50
C ILE A 91 -4.44 1.78 6.08
N GLU A 92 -5.48 0.95 5.99
CA GLU A 92 -5.37 -0.44 5.52
C GLU A 92 -4.79 -0.49 4.09
N ARG A 93 -5.28 0.36 3.20
CA ARG A 93 -4.76 0.47 1.83
C ARG A 93 -3.32 0.98 1.79
N LEU A 94 -2.95 1.91 2.68
CA LEU A 94 -1.58 2.38 2.81
C LEU A 94 -0.66 1.23 3.21
N ILE A 95 -1.04 0.43 4.23
CA ILE A 95 -0.27 -0.73 4.69
C ILE A 95 -0.03 -1.71 3.53
N ARG A 96 -1.09 -2.09 2.82
CA ARG A 96 -0.98 -3.00 1.67
C ARG A 96 -0.17 -2.39 0.52
N GLY A 97 -0.46 -1.16 0.16
CA GLY A 97 0.20 -0.47 -0.96
C GLY A 97 1.71 -0.29 -0.75
N LEU A 98 2.15 -0.13 0.50
CA LEU A 98 3.55 0.04 0.86
C LEU A 98 4.27 -1.26 1.27
N THR A 99 3.60 -2.40 1.20
CA THR A 99 4.21 -3.71 1.45
C THR A 99 4.81 -4.27 0.15
N PRO A 100 6.10 -4.67 0.11
CA PRO A 100 7.06 -4.77 1.22
C PRO A 100 7.87 -3.50 1.49
N TRP A 101 7.84 -2.52 0.61
CA TRP A 101 8.63 -1.29 0.74
C TRP A 101 7.79 -0.06 0.32
N PRO A 102 7.93 1.07 1.01
CA PRO A 102 8.78 1.38 2.17
C PRO A 102 8.25 0.83 3.51
N SER A 103 7.09 0.20 3.53
CA SER A 103 6.32 -0.30 4.68
C SER A 103 5.66 0.82 5.50
N ALA A 104 4.47 0.54 6.01
CA ALA A 104 3.78 1.45 6.93
C ALA A 104 4.28 1.27 8.36
N TYR A 105 4.37 2.36 9.11
CA TYR A 105 4.89 2.34 10.48
C TYR A 105 4.26 3.43 11.36
N THR A 106 4.42 3.26 12.65
CA THR A 106 4.01 4.20 13.70
C THR A 106 5.03 4.19 14.83
N ASN A 107 4.93 5.12 15.78
CA ASN A 107 5.69 5.09 17.01
C ASN A 107 4.86 4.41 18.13
N TRP A 108 5.44 3.42 18.79
CA TRP A 108 4.91 2.75 19.96
C TRP A 108 5.95 2.79 21.08
N ASN A 109 5.66 3.51 22.17
CA ASN A 109 6.54 3.65 23.33
C ASN A 109 7.99 4.06 22.95
N GLY A 110 8.13 5.04 22.04
CA GLY A 110 9.41 5.55 21.57
C GLY A 110 10.14 4.64 20.56
N LYS A 111 9.51 3.55 20.12
CA LYS A 111 10.08 2.62 19.12
C LYS A 111 9.25 2.65 17.84
N VAL A 112 9.92 2.58 16.72
CA VAL A 112 9.24 2.41 15.43
C VAL A 112 8.64 1.01 15.36
N MET A 113 7.33 0.92 15.19
CA MET A 113 6.62 -0.31 14.93
C MET A 113 6.13 -0.31 13.50
N LYS A 114 6.60 -1.24 12.67
CA LYS A 114 6.04 -1.48 11.34
C LYS A 114 4.77 -2.31 11.45
N ILE A 115 3.78 -1.98 10.64
CA ILE A 115 2.52 -2.72 10.53
C ILE A 115 2.49 -3.33 9.13
N TRP A 116 2.34 -4.66 9.08
CA TRP A 116 2.42 -5.43 7.84
C TRP A 116 1.07 -5.95 7.37
N ASP A 117 0.16 -6.21 8.30
CA ASP A 117 -1.22 -6.59 8.00
C ASP A 117 -2.17 -5.99 9.02
N ALA A 118 -3.30 -5.52 8.52
CA ALA A 118 -4.38 -4.97 9.32
C ALA A 118 -5.72 -5.14 8.63
N GLN A 119 -6.81 -5.13 9.40
CA GLN A 119 -8.17 -5.27 8.92
C GLN A 119 -9.05 -4.17 9.47
N VAL A 120 -9.87 -3.58 8.62
CA VAL A 120 -10.89 -2.62 9.06
C VAL A 120 -12.00 -3.38 9.77
N VAL A 121 -12.36 -2.94 10.97
CA VAL A 121 -13.47 -3.47 11.76
C VAL A 121 -14.45 -2.35 12.02
N GLU A 122 -15.74 -2.63 11.83
CA GLU A 122 -16.79 -1.67 12.17
C GLU A 122 -16.77 -1.37 13.67
N GLY A 123 -17.01 -0.13 14.00
CA GLY A 123 -17.00 0.36 15.36
C GLY A 123 -16.23 1.66 15.50
N THR A 124 -16.44 2.30 16.62
CA THR A 124 -15.76 3.53 17.02
C THR A 124 -15.70 3.59 18.52
N SER A 125 -14.83 4.41 19.06
CA SER A 125 -14.79 4.76 20.48
C SER A 125 -14.75 6.28 20.61
N ASP A 126 -14.91 6.76 21.83
CA ASP A 126 -14.74 8.17 22.21
C ASP A 126 -13.26 8.59 22.37
N LYS A 127 -12.34 7.67 22.13
CA LYS A 127 -10.91 7.89 22.30
C LYS A 127 -10.30 8.59 21.08
N PRO A 128 -9.24 9.38 21.27
CA PRO A 128 -8.49 9.97 20.17
C PRO A 128 -7.97 8.92 19.16
N ALA A 129 -7.84 9.33 17.91
CA ALA A 129 -7.21 8.49 16.88
C ALA A 129 -5.78 8.09 17.29
N GLY A 130 -5.40 6.86 17.00
CA GLY A 130 -4.14 6.24 17.44
C GLY A 130 -4.26 5.50 18.78
N THR A 131 -5.35 5.67 19.54
CA THR A 131 -5.52 4.95 20.81
C THR A 131 -5.81 3.48 20.57
N ILE A 132 -5.09 2.61 21.26
CA ILE A 132 -5.39 1.18 21.35
C ILE A 132 -6.63 1.03 22.24
N VAL A 133 -7.75 0.67 21.66
CA VAL A 133 -9.04 0.60 22.37
C VAL A 133 -9.36 -0.79 22.91
N LYS A 134 -8.75 -1.80 22.34
CA LYS A 134 -8.95 -3.21 22.73
C LYS A 134 -7.70 -4.01 22.43
N VAL A 135 -7.41 -4.96 23.32
CA VAL A 135 -6.38 -5.99 23.12
C VAL A 135 -7.01 -7.35 23.39
N ASP A 136 -6.82 -8.31 22.50
CA ASP A 136 -7.20 -9.70 22.72
C ASP A 136 -5.97 -10.62 22.53
N LYS A 137 -6.16 -11.94 22.52
CA LYS A 137 -5.04 -12.90 22.43
C LYS A 137 -4.32 -12.88 21.08
N GLU A 138 -4.96 -12.40 20.03
CA GLU A 138 -4.49 -12.52 18.64
C GLU A 138 -4.19 -11.17 17.99
N ALA A 139 -4.74 -10.08 18.52
CA ALA A 139 -4.66 -8.77 17.90
C ALA A 139 -4.87 -7.63 18.91
N PHE A 140 -4.55 -6.42 18.49
CA PHE A 140 -4.98 -5.21 19.16
C PHE A 140 -5.68 -4.29 18.17
N TYR A 141 -6.57 -3.44 18.67
CA TYR A 141 -7.47 -2.62 17.88
C TYR A 141 -7.21 -1.16 18.15
N VAL A 142 -7.02 -0.40 17.10
CA VAL A 142 -6.63 1.01 17.16
C VAL A 142 -7.78 1.87 16.63
N GLN A 143 -8.13 2.94 17.36
CA GLN A 143 -9.06 3.95 16.90
C GLN A 143 -8.46 4.70 15.73
N THR A 144 -9.21 4.84 14.65
CA THR A 144 -8.85 5.67 13.49
C THR A 144 -9.84 6.82 13.32
N GLY A 145 -9.66 7.68 12.36
CA GLY A 145 -10.62 8.76 12.09
C GLY A 145 -12.03 8.27 11.75
N LYS A 146 -12.16 7.04 11.23
CA LYS A 146 -13.44 6.34 11.04
C LYS A 146 -13.20 4.83 11.11
N ASN A 147 -13.97 4.12 11.93
CA ASN A 147 -13.84 2.70 12.22
C ASN A 147 -12.59 2.38 13.07
N LEU A 148 -12.45 1.12 13.43
CA LEU A 148 -11.27 0.58 14.10
C LEU A 148 -10.39 -0.15 13.10
N LEU A 149 -9.09 -0.17 13.41
CA LEU A 149 -8.13 -0.99 12.66
C LEU A 149 -7.62 -2.11 13.57
N LYS A 150 -7.94 -3.36 13.22
CA LYS A 150 -7.39 -4.57 13.85
C LYS A 150 -6.00 -4.79 13.30
N ILE A 151 -4.99 -4.75 14.16
CA ILE A 151 -3.60 -5.01 13.78
C ILE A 151 -3.33 -6.51 13.88
N CYS A 152 -2.92 -7.10 12.75
CA CYS A 152 -2.74 -8.54 12.62
C CYS A 152 -1.27 -8.95 12.59
N GLU A 153 -0.38 -8.09 12.07
CA GLU A 153 1.03 -8.44 11.91
C GLU A 153 1.93 -7.20 12.06
N VAL A 154 2.98 -7.34 12.86
CA VAL A 154 3.87 -6.24 13.23
C VAL A 154 5.35 -6.63 13.16
N GLN A 155 6.20 -5.62 13.20
CA GLN A 155 7.63 -5.77 13.36
C GLN A 155 8.21 -4.58 14.14
N ILE A 156 9.03 -4.87 15.14
CA ILE A 156 9.81 -3.87 15.86
C ILE A 156 11.30 -3.97 15.48
N PRO A 157 12.10 -2.91 15.69
CA PRO A 157 13.52 -2.92 15.37
C PRO A 157 14.27 -4.13 15.95
N GLY A 158 15.13 -4.74 15.14
CA GLY A 158 15.94 -5.89 15.53
C GLY A 158 15.19 -7.23 15.65
N LYS A 159 13.90 -7.27 15.35
CA LYS A 159 13.08 -8.50 15.37
C LYS A 159 12.55 -8.85 13.99
N LYS A 160 12.17 -10.10 13.82
CA LYS A 160 11.45 -10.56 12.61
C LYS A 160 10.01 -10.07 12.63
N ARG A 161 9.40 -9.98 11.47
CA ARG A 161 7.97 -9.84 11.26
C ARG A 161 7.24 -10.98 11.97
N MET A 162 6.16 -10.68 12.68
CA MET A 162 5.42 -11.67 13.48
C MET A 162 3.94 -11.29 13.62
N ASP A 163 3.10 -12.30 13.79
CA ASP A 163 1.68 -12.10 14.11
C ASP A 163 1.53 -11.28 15.38
N ALA A 164 0.48 -10.45 15.44
CA ALA A 164 0.19 -9.64 16.61
C ALA A 164 0.00 -10.48 17.88
N GLY A 165 -0.59 -11.69 17.78
CA GLY A 165 -0.71 -12.61 18.90
C GLY A 165 0.65 -13.09 19.42
N ALA A 166 1.63 -13.36 18.54
CA ALA A 166 3.00 -13.70 18.95
C ALA A 166 3.68 -12.49 19.62
N PHE A 167 3.47 -11.31 19.07
CA PHE A 167 3.96 -10.06 19.65
C PHE A 167 3.40 -9.83 21.05
N LEU A 168 2.10 -9.98 21.26
CA LEU A 168 1.41 -9.79 22.54
C LEU A 168 1.83 -10.78 23.64
N ARG A 169 2.34 -11.95 23.29
CA ARG A 169 2.93 -12.88 24.25
C ARG A 169 4.28 -12.43 24.81
N GLY A 170 5.01 -11.62 24.06
CA GLY A 170 6.34 -11.13 24.45
C GLY A 170 6.38 -9.67 24.86
N TYR A 171 5.33 -8.91 24.57
CA TYR A 171 5.27 -7.48 24.84
C TYR A 171 3.92 -7.10 25.43
N GLN A 172 3.98 -6.38 26.53
CA GLN A 172 2.76 -5.88 27.17
C GLN A 172 2.24 -4.67 26.38
N VAL A 173 1.09 -4.84 25.76
CA VAL A 173 0.33 -3.80 25.06
C VAL A 173 -0.99 -3.61 25.82
N ASN A 174 -1.30 -2.38 26.17
CA ASN A 174 -2.47 -2.10 27.00
C ASN A 174 -3.48 -1.23 26.24
N ALA A 175 -4.76 -1.47 26.51
CA ALA A 175 -5.79 -0.53 26.09
C ALA A 175 -5.54 0.82 26.76
N GLY A 176 -5.71 1.90 25.98
CA GLY A 176 -5.41 3.26 26.42
C GLY A 176 -4.04 3.77 25.96
N GLU A 177 -3.09 2.91 25.55
CA GLU A 177 -1.85 3.38 24.91
C GLU A 177 -2.15 4.05 23.57
N ILE A 178 -1.33 5.03 23.20
CA ILE A 178 -1.51 5.81 21.97
C ILE A 178 -0.33 5.57 21.03
N LEU A 179 -0.64 5.08 19.85
CA LEU A 179 0.29 5.02 18.73
C LEU A 179 0.40 6.43 18.10
N GLN A 180 1.61 6.88 17.90
CA GLN A 180 1.87 8.23 17.42
C GLN A 180 2.43 8.23 16.01
N LYS A 181 2.20 9.32 15.29
CA LYS A 181 2.99 9.66 14.13
C LYS A 181 4.44 9.87 14.58
N ASN A 182 5.38 9.30 13.83
CA ASN A 182 6.81 9.40 14.18
C ASN A 182 7.36 10.76 13.74
#